data_8345c9b10a64c181b728c85cc3a8110d
#
_entry.id   8345c9b10a64c181b728c85cc3a8110d
#
_cell.length_a   1.000
_cell.length_b   1.000
_cell.length_c   1.000
_cell.angle_alpha   90.00
_cell.angle_beta   90.00
_cell.angle_gamma   90.00
#
_symmetry.space_group_name_H-M   'P 1'
#
loop_
_entity.id
_entity.type
_entity.pdbx_description
1 polymer ?
#
loop_
_entity_poly.entity_id
_entity_poly.type
_entity_poly.pdbx_seq_one_letter_code
_entity_poly.pdbx_strand_id
1 'polypeptide(L)'
;IITGQVSSMTAAYKTRDGKGYYDGSVSYTLKVINPKNGTLIGTKTFQHSGLTGGTGGNKEEAIANTIKSAVYSMRDFVDEYFKMEGTILEVNSEKKGKAEEVYINLGSMNGVKEAQKFTVYAIREVAGREAKKEIGRLTVKAVEGDDISLCTVQKGGEDIMKAIRDEQ
;
A
#
# COMPACT_ATOMS: atom_id res chain seq x y z
N ILE A 1 -14.22 5.51 3.16
CA ILE A 1 -14.21 6.87 2.56
C ILE A 1 -12.93 7.57 3.00
N ILE A 2 -12.24 8.22 2.04
CA ILE A 2 -11.14 9.14 2.36
C ILE A 2 -11.68 10.56 2.25
N THR A 3 -11.41 11.38 3.25
CA THR A 3 -11.65 12.83 3.23
C THR A 3 -10.34 13.56 3.48
N GLY A 4 -10.23 14.79 2.97
CA GLY A 4 -9.04 15.60 3.15
C GLY A 4 -9.36 17.06 3.37
N GLN A 5 -8.47 17.75 4.11
CA GLN A 5 -8.53 19.18 4.32
C GLN A 5 -7.13 19.77 4.15
N VAL A 6 -7.02 20.76 3.28
CA VAL A 6 -5.79 21.55 3.16
C VAL A 6 -5.80 22.62 4.24
N SER A 7 -4.75 22.65 5.05
CA SER A 7 -4.59 23.60 6.17
C SER A 7 -3.84 24.86 5.73
N SER A 8 -2.83 24.69 4.86
CA SER A 8 -2.09 25.82 4.31
C SER A 8 -1.48 25.49 2.95
N MET A 9 -1.38 26.51 2.10
CA MET A 9 -0.58 26.50 0.85
C MET A 9 0.11 27.84 0.75
N THR A 10 1.44 27.84 0.76
CA THR A 10 2.25 29.07 0.72
C THR A 10 3.45 28.87 -0.17
N ALA A 11 4.05 29.97 -0.63
CA ALA A 11 5.34 29.97 -1.29
C ALA A 11 6.17 31.16 -0.81
N ALA A 12 7.40 30.90 -0.38
CA ALA A 12 8.35 31.90 0.09
C ALA A 12 9.43 32.14 -0.96
N TYR A 13 9.76 33.41 -1.19
CA TYR A 13 10.90 33.76 -2.04
C TYR A 13 12.22 33.46 -1.32
N LYS A 14 13.13 32.81 -2.01
CA LYS A 14 14.48 32.47 -1.53
C LYS A 14 15.53 32.76 -2.60
N THR A 15 16.77 32.87 -2.17
CA THR A 15 17.92 33.00 -3.08
C THR A 15 18.92 31.89 -2.79
N ARG A 16 19.51 31.34 -3.85
CA ARG A 16 20.61 30.38 -3.80
C ARG A 16 21.59 30.71 -4.91
N ASP A 17 22.85 30.86 -4.59
CA ASP A 17 23.91 31.19 -5.53
C ASP A 17 23.60 32.43 -6.42
N GLY A 18 23.02 33.47 -5.79
CA GLY A 18 22.62 34.70 -6.47
C GLY A 18 21.37 34.61 -7.34
N LYS A 19 20.72 33.43 -7.43
CA LYS A 19 19.47 33.21 -8.18
C LYS A 19 18.29 33.15 -7.27
N GLY A 20 17.23 33.91 -7.60
CA GLY A 20 15.96 33.90 -6.89
C GLY A 20 15.08 32.74 -7.33
N TYR A 21 14.35 32.14 -6.38
CA TYR A 21 13.33 31.12 -6.63
C TYR A 21 12.27 31.16 -5.54
N TYR A 22 11.13 30.52 -5.79
CA TYR A 22 10.09 30.33 -4.77
C TYR A 22 10.16 28.89 -4.24
N ASP A 23 10.02 28.74 -2.93
CA ASP A 23 9.98 27.48 -2.21
C ASP A 23 8.55 27.27 -1.70
N GLY A 24 7.88 26.25 -2.23
CA GLY A 24 6.49 25.92 -1.91
C GLY A 24 6.36 25.14 -0.62
N SER A 25 5.27 25.37 0.10
CA SER A 25 4.88 24.59 1.28
C SER A 25 3.40 24.30 1.25
N VAL A 26 3.04 23.03 1.49
CA VAL A 26 1.66 22.55 1.55
C VAL A 26 1.49 21.70 2.80
N SER A 27 0.43 21.99 3.58
CA SER A 27 0.02 21.17 4.73
C SER A 27 -1.43 20.74 4.57
N TYR A 28 -1.68 19.44 4.78
CA TYR A 28 -3.02 18.86 4.67
C TYR A 28 -3.18 17.68 5.62
N THR A 29 -4.44 17.39 5.96
CA THR A 29 -4.81 16.24 6.80
C THR A 29 -5.72 15.32 5.99
N LEU A 30 -5.42 14.02 5.99
CA LEU A 30 -6.28 12.97 5.45
C LEU A 30 -6.92 12.19 6.59
N LYS A 31 -8.16 11.76 6.39
CA LYS A 31 -8.94 10.93 7.32
C LYS A 31 -9.55 9.76 6.56
N VAL A 32 -9.51 8.58 7.17
CA VAL A 32 -10.22 7.38 6.71
C VAL A 32 -11.41 7.15 7.62
N ILE A 33 -12.59 7.05 7.01
CA ILE A 33 -13.87 6.90 7.71
C ILE A 33 -14.52 5.61 7.23
N ASN A 34 -14.99 4.79 8.18
CA ASN A 34 -15.80 3.62 7.87
C ASN A 34 -17.15 4.05 7.30
N PRO A 35 -17.50 3.67 6.06
CA PRO A 35 -18.74 4.11 5.43
C PRO A 35 -20.01 3.50 6.06
N LYS A 36 -19.88 2.36 6.78
CA LYS A 36 -21.02 1.67 7.37
C LYS A 36 -21.53 2.33 8.65
N ASN A 37 -20.63 2.90 9.46
CA ASN A 37 -20.97 3.43 10.78
C ASN A 37 -20.41 4.83 11.07
N GLY A 38 -19.71 5.45 10.12
CA GLY A 38 -19.14 6.78 10.26
C GLY A 38 -17.94 6.89 11.22
N THR A 39 -17.42 5.77 11.73
CA THR A 39 -16.29 5.82 12.67
C THR A 39 -14.99 6.20 11.97
N LEU A 40 -14.16 6.99 12.65
CA LEU A 40 -12.82 7.32 12.20
C LEU A 40 -11.91 6.11 12.36
N ILE A 41 -11.37 5.62 11.22
CA ILE A 41 -10.39 4.51 11.19
C ILE A 41 -8.98 5.04 11.43
N GLY A 42 -8.66 6.19 10.81
CA GLY A 42 -7.36 6.80 10.95
C GLY A 42 -7.30 8.23 10.43
N THR A 43 -6.30 8.96 10.89
CA THR A 43 -6.02 10.33 10.44
C THR A 43 -4.52 10.56 10.39
N LYS A 44 -4.07 11.33 9.41
CA LYS A 44 -2.66 11.69 9.27
C LYS A 44 -2.52 13.08 8.68
N THR A 45 -1.68 13.89 9.31
CA THR A 45 -1.33 15.23 8.82
C THR A 45 0.02 15.16 8.12
N PHE A 46 0.08 15.78 6.93
CA PHE A 46 1.27 15.85 6.09
C PHE A 46 1.70 17.30 5.95
N GLN A 47 3.01 17.49 5.91
CA GLN A 47 3.63 18.78 5.63
C GLN A 47 4.76 18.59 4.64
N HIS A 48 4.68 19.27 3.51
CA HIS A 48 5.70 19.30 2.47
C HIS A 48 6.29 20.69 2.38
N SER A 49 7.58 20.80 2.62
CA SER A 49 8.34 22.05 2.55
C SER A 49 9.82 21.74 2.46
N GLY A 50 10.64 22.68 2.03
CA GLY A 50 12.08 22.48 1.92
C GLY A 50 12.43 21.30 1.01
N LEU A 51 13.10 20.26 1.55
CA LEU A 51 13.54 19.08 0.78
C LEU A 51 12.38 18.23 0.24
N THR A 52 11.23 18.25 0.90
CA THR A 52 10.01 17.52 0.49
C THR A 52 9.02 18.41 -0.24
N GLY A 53 9.29 19.71 -0.32
CA GLY A 53 8.52 20.69 -1.07
C GLY A 53 8.95 20.76 -2.52
N GLY A 54 8.30 21.64 -3.28
CA GLY A 54 8.63 21.97 -4.64
C GLY A 54 9.15 23.40 -4.76
N THR A 55 10.02 23.64 -5.73
CA THR A 55 10.49 24.99 -6.06
C THR A 55 9.97 25.42 -7.43
N GLY A 56 9.94 26.71 -7.70
CA GLY A 56 9.52 27.27 -8.99
C GLY A 56 10.05 28.68 -9.22
N GLY A 57 9.92 29.17 -10.44
CA GLY A 57 10.24 30.55 -10.83
C GLY A 57 9.20 31.56 -10.34
N ASN A 58 8.02 31.11 -9.98
CA ASN A 58 6.93 31.89 -9.39
C ASN A 58 6.22 31.09 -8.29
N LYS A 59 5.27 31.73 -7.57
CA LYS A 59 4.57 31.12 -6.44
C LYS A 59 3.71 29.95 -6.85
N GLU A 60 2.99 30.09 -7.94
CA GLU A 60 2.05 29.09 -8.47
C GLU A 60 2.78 27.81 -8.88
N GLU A 61 3.91 27.96 -9.56
CA GLU A 61 4.76 26.84 -9.97
C GLU A 61 5.35 26.12 -8.75
N ALA A 62 5.85 26.84 -7.76
CA ALA A 62 6.38 26.25 -6.53
C ALA A 62 5.32 25.45 -5.77
N ILE A 63 4.10 25.98 -5.65
CA ILE A 63 2.98 25.27 -5.03
C ILE A 63 2.60 24.03 -5.85
N ALA A 64 2.46 24.15 -7.17
CA ALA A 64 2.13 23.02 -8.03
C ALA A 64 3.16 21.88 -7.94
N ASN A 65 4.45 22.22 -7.92
CA ASN A 65 5.52 21.23 -7.76
C ASN A 65 5.50 20.58 -6.35
N THR A 66 5.14 21.34 -5.31
CA THR A 66 4.96 20.79 -3.96
C THR A 66 3.78 19.81 -3.91
N ILE A 67 2.66 20.11 -4.58
CA ILE A 67 1.51 19.21 -4.67
C ILE A 67 1.90 17.91 -5.40
N LYS A 68 2.69 18.00 -6.49
CA LYS A 68 3.17 16.80 -7.18
C LYS A 68 4.02 15.90 -6.27
N SER A 69 4.87 16.47 -5.42
CA SER A 69 5.65 15.68 -4.46
C SER A 69 4.81 15.04 -3.36
N ALA A 70 3.66 15.66 -3.01
CA ALA A 70 2.74 15.13 -2.01
C ALA A 70 2.04 13.82 -2.42
N VAL A 71 1.99 13.50 -3.72
CA VAL A 71 1.35 12.27 -4.25
C VAL A 71 1.98 11.00 -3.65
N TYR A 72 3.29 10.99 -3.42
CA TYR A 72 3.97 9.84 -2.81
C TYR A 72 3.49 9.58 -1.38
N SER A 73 3.37 10.60 -0.56
CA SER A 73 2.85 10.48 0.81
C SER A 73 1.39 10.08 0.87
N MET A 74 0.58 10.50 -0.13
CA MET A 74 -0.80 10.06 -0.26
C MET A 74 -0.88 8.56 -0.61
N ARG A 75 0.03 8.06 -1.47
CA ARG A 75 0.12 6.63 -1.78
C ARG A 75 0.42 5.83 -0.53
N ASP A 76 1.47 6.19 0.22
CA ASP A 76 1.85 5.51 1.46
C ASP A 76 0.68 5.47 2.46
N PHE A 77 -0.09 6.56 2.56
CA PHE A 77 -1.29 6.61 3.39
C PHE A 77 -2.38 5.64 2.92
N VAL A 78 -2.63 5.57 1.61
CA VAL A 78 -3.59 4.62 1.04
C VAL A 78 -3.14 3.19 1.31
N ASP A 79 -1.88 2.87 1.06
CA ASP A 79 -1.31 1.53 1.27
C ASP A 79 -1.33 1.11 2.75
N GLU A 80 -1.25 2.06 3.69
CA GLU A 80 -1.35 1.81 5.14
C GLU A 80 -2.76 1.38 5.55
N TYR A 81 -3.81 2.05 5.03
CA TYR A 81 -5.20 1.85 5.46
C TYR A 81 -6.02 0.95 4.53
N PHE A 82 -5.59 0.73 3.29
CA PHE A 82 -6.30 -0.06 2.29
C PHE A 82 -5.40 -1.19 1.78
N LYS A 83 -4.96 -2.03 2.72
CA LYS A 83 -4.17 -3.21 2.37
C LYS A 83 -4.99 -4.13 1.49
N MET A 84 -4.38 -4.58 0.40
CA MET A 84 -4.96 -5.60 -0.45
C MET A 84 -4.82 -6.94 0.29
N GLU A 85 -5.94 -7.55 0.62
CA GLU A 85 -5.99 -8.85 1.28
C GLU A 85 -6.72 -9.85 0.36
N GLY A 86 -6.22 -11.07 0.29
CA GLY A 86 -6.79 -12.16 -0.47
C GLY A 86 -6.45 -13.49 0.19
N THR A 87 -6.97 -14.57 -0.40
CA THR A 87 -6.83 -15.94 0.08
C THR A 87 -6.09 -16.77 -0.96
N ILE A 88 -5.31 -17.73 -0.53
CA ILE A 88 -4.79 -18.78 -1.40
C ILE A 88 -5.95 -19.72 -1.74
N LEU A 89 -6.21 -19.90 -3.04
CA LEU A 89 -7.29 -20.76 -3.54
C LEU A 89 -6.85 -22.21 -3.58
N GLU A 90 -5.67 -22.45 -4.17
CA GLU A 90 -5.11 -23.79 -4.32
C GLU A 90 -3.60 -23.75 -4.55
N VAL A 91 -2.97 -24.90 -4.37
CA VAL A 91 -1.56 -25.13 -4.74
C VAL A 91 -1.52 -25.62 -6.18
N ASN A 92 -0.92 -24.83 -7.08
CA ASN A 92 -0.74 -25.19 -8.49
C ASN A 92 0.41 -26.18 -8.69
N SER A 93 1.51 -26.01 -7.96
CA SER A 93 2.62 -26.95 -8.01
C SER A 93 3.29 -27.13 -6.64
N GLU A 94 3.72 -28.37 -6.39
CA GLU A 94 4.47 -28.73 -5.18
C GLU A 94 5.75 -29.49 -5.53
N LYS A 95 6.75 -29.39 -4.67
CA LYS A 95 7.97 -30.17 -4.75
C LYS A 95 8.48 -30.52 -3.36
N LYS A 96 8.70 -31.81 -3.14
CA LYS A 96 9.17 -32.35 -1.85
C LYS A 96 8.33 -31.91 -0.65
N GLY A 97 6.99 -31.85 -0.83
CA GLY A 97 6.07 -31.44 0.24
C GLY A 97 5.99 -29.92 0.48
N LYS A 98 6.55 -29.10 -0.40
CA LYS A 98 6.54 -27.62 -0.32
C LYS A 98 5.73 -27.08 -1.49
N ALA A 99 4.86 -26.12 -1.26
CA ALA A 99 4.23 -25.33 -2.31
C ALA A 99 5.30 -24.52 -3.06
N GLU A 100 5.35 -24.64 -4.38
CA GLU A 100 6.19 -23.82 -5.27
C GLU A 100 5.39 -22.73 -5.96
N GLU A 101 4.14 -23.03 -6.35
CA GLU A 101 3.22 -22.07 -6.94
C GLU A 101 1.83 -22.24 -6.35
N VAL A 102 1.15 -21.12 -6.17
CA VAL A 102 -0.22 -21.06 -5.62
C VAL A 102 -1.07 -20.07 -6.42
N TYR A 103 -2.36 -20.32 -6.50
CA TYR A 103 -3.35 -19.36 -6.96
C TYR A 103 -3.89 -18.54 -5.78
N ILE A 104 -4.10 -17.25 -6.02
CA ILE A 104 -4.75 -16.33 -5.08
C ILE A 104 -6.00 -15.72 -5.72
N ASN A 105 -7.01 -15.38 -4.89
CA ASN A 105 -8.26 -14.74 -5.33
C ASN A 105 -8.13 -13.23 -5.52
N LEU A 106 -7.03 -12.77 -6.09
CA LEU A 106 -6.77 -11.38 -6.44
C LEU A 106 -6.29 -11.32 -7.88
N GLY A 107 -6.85 -10.41 -8.68
CA GLY A 107 -6.55 -10.28 -10.09
C GLY A 107 -6.48 -8.83 -10.57
N SER A 108 -6.74 -8.64 -11.86
CA SER A 108 -6.67 -7.32 -12.51
C SER A 108 -7.67 -6.31 -11.93
N MET A 109 -8.88 -6.74 -11.55
CA MET A 109 -9.89 -5.87 -10.91
C MET A 109 -9.44 -5.36 -9.54
N ASN A 110 -8.59 -6.10 -8.84
CA ASN A 110 -7.99 -5.67 -7.57
C ASN A 110 -6.77 -4.77 -7.76
N GLY A 111 -6.32 -4.57 -9.01
CA GLY A 111 -5.12 -3.79 -9.32
C GLY A 111 -3.82 -4.55 -9.09
N VAL A 112 -3.86 -5.89 -9.02
CA VAL A 112 -2.67 -6.73 -8.92
C VAL A 112 -1.82 -6.60 -10.18
N LYS A 113 -0.51 -6.62 -9.99
CA LYS A 113 0.49 -6.55 -11.08
C LYS A 113 1.51 -7.66 -10.94
N GLU A 114 2.09 -8.06 -12.06
CA GLU A 114 3.24 -8.98 -12.06
C GLU A 114 4.39 -8.42 -11.19
N ALA A 115 5.15 -9.33 -10.60
CA ALA A 115 6.21 -9.06 -9.63
C ALA A 115 5.75 -8.40 -8.31
N GLN A 116 4.44 -8.17 -8.09
CA GLN A 116 3.91 -7.71 -6.81
C GLN A 116 4.13 -8.79 -5.74
N LYS A 117 4.46 -8.36 -4.51
CA LYS A 117 4.76 -9.26 -3.41
C LYS A 117 3.64 -9.27 -2.38
N PHE A 118 3.33 -10.46 -1.88
CA PHE A 118 2.37 -10.67 -0.80
C PHE A 118 3.03 -11.42 0.35
N THR A 119 2.61 -11.09 1.58
CA THR A 119 2.96 -11.86 2.78
C THR A 119 1.79 -12.78 3.12
N VAL A 120 2.07 -14.05 3.36
CA VAL A 120 1.09 -15.05 3.74
C VAL A 120 1.01 -15.16 5.24
N TYR A 121 -0.19 -15.10 5.77
CA TYR A 121 -0.48 -15.28 7.19
C TYR A 121 -1.39 -16.49 7.39
N ALA A 122 -1.04 -17.36 8.34
CA ALA A 122 -2.00 -18.30 8.91
C ALA A 122 -2.82 -17.56 9.99
N ILE A 123 -4.15 -17.71 9.92
CA ILE A 123 -5.07 -17.16 10.90
C ILE A 123 -5.39 -18.28 11.89
N ARG A 124 -5.23 -18.01 13.17
CA ARG A 124 -5.57 -18.95 14.25
C ARG A 124 -6.35 -18.24 15.34
N GLU A 125 -7.20 -18.96 16.02
CA GLU A 125 -7.90 -18.44 17.19
C GLU A 125 -7.05 -18.66 18.46
N VAL A 126 -6.90 -17.61 19.25
CA VAL A 126 -6.23 -17.64 20.56
C VAL A 126 -7.12 -16.92 21.56
N ALA A 127 -7.69 -17.68 22.51
CA ALA A 127 -8.58 -17.14 23.53
C ALA A 127 -9.76 -16.31 22.97
N GLY A 128 -10.41 -16.80 21.89
CA GLY A 128 -11.53 -16.13 21.25
C GLY A 128 -11.14 -14.92 20.37
N ARG A 129 -9.86 -14.76 20.04
CA ARG A 129 -9.36 -13.67 19.20
C ARG A 129 -8.54 -14.22 18.03
N GLU A 130 -8.70 -13.61 16.87
CA GLU A 130 -7.84 -13.93 15.71
C GLU A 130 -6.41 -13.48 15.95
N ALA A 131 -5.46 -14.39 15.73
CA ALA A 131 -4.02 -14.12 15.73
C ALA A 131 -3.45 -14.48 14.36
N LYS A 132 -2.76 -13.51 13.73
CA LYS A 132 -2.08 -13.68 12.43
C LYS A 132 -0.61 -14.06 12.66
N LYS A 133 -0.14 -15.16 12.05
CA LYS A 133 1.26 -15.59 12.04
C LYS A 133 1.77 -15.56 10.62
N GLU A 134 2.84 -14.80 10.34
CA GLU A 134 3.52 -14.86 9.03
C GLU A 134 4.07 -16.27 8.81
N ILE A 135 3.67 -16.90 7.70
CA ILE A 135 4.09 -18.25 7.31
C ILE A 135 4.77 -18.30 5.95
N GLY A 136 4.68 -17.24 5.14
CA GLY A 136 5.31 -17.26 3.82
C GLY A 136 5.28 -15.94 3.08
N ARG A 137 5.89 -15.97 1.89
CA ARG A 137 5.91 -14.83 0.96
C ARG A 137 5.71 -15.31 -0.46
N LEU A 138 4.90 -14.59 -1.22
CA LEU A 138 4.57 -14.84 -2.60
C LEU A 138 5.06 -13.70 -3.48
N THR A 139 5.32 -14.01 -4.75
CA THR A 139 5.49 -13.03 -5.81
C THR A 139 4.57 -13.39 -6.96
N VAL A 140 3.77 -12.45 -7.43
CA VAL A 140 2.87 -12.64 -8.57
C VAL A 140 3.71 -12.95 -9.81
N LYS A 141 3.48 -14.13 -10.41
CA LYS A 141 4.10 -14.61 -11.63
C LYS A 141 3.32 -14.17 -12.86
N ALA A 142 1.98 -14.29 -12.79
CA ALA A 142 1.06 -13.90 -13.84
C ALA A 142 -0.29 -13.50 -13.25
N VAL A 143 -0.92 -12.49 -13.85
CA VAL A 143 -2.31 -12.10 -13.56
C VAL A 143 -3.16 -12.80 -14.66
N GLU A 144 -3.90 -13.84 -14.28
CA GLU A 144 -4.59 -14.71 -15.25
C GLU A 144 -6.06 -14.35 -15.45
N GLY A 145 -6.61 -13.49 -14.57
CA GLY A 145 -8.00 -13.08 -14.68
C GLY A 145 -8.33 -11.83 -13.87
N ASP A 146 -9.60 -11.53 -13.81
CA ASP A 146 -10.12 -10.36 -13.10
C ASP A 146 -9.94 -10.49 -11.59
N ASP A 147 -10.05 -11.71 -11.05
CA ASP A 147 -10.01 -12.03 -9.63
C ASP A 147 -9.03 -13.16 -9.29
N ILE A 148 -8.13 -13.55 -10.21
CA ILE A 148 -7.20 -14.65 -10.00
C ILE A 148 -5.79 -14.32 -10.51
N SER A 149 -4.78 -14.71 -9.75
CA SER A 149 -3.37 -14.62 -10.13
C SER A 149 -2.59 -15.84 -9.69
N LEU A 150 -1.64 -16.25 -10.53
CA LEU A 150 -0.64 -17.25 -10.19
C LEU A 150 0.55 -16.60 -9.51
N CYS A 151 0.96 -17.15 -8.38
CA CYS A 151 2.07 -16.66 -7.58
C CYS A 151 3.13 -17.73 -7.38
N THR A 152 4.41 -17.34 -7.42
CA THR A 152 5.52 -18.17 -7.00
C THR A 152 5.76 -18.00 -5.49
N VAL A 153 5.94 -19.10 -4.79
CA VAL A 153 6.26 -19.11 -3.34
C VAL A 153 7.75 -18.84 -3.16
N GLN A 154 8.09 -17.70 -2.58
CA GLN A 154 9.47 -17.30 -2.31
C GLN A 154 9.99 -17.85 -1.00
N LYS A 155 9.10 -18.01 -0.01
CA LYS A 155 9.42 -18.49 1.34
C LYS A 155 8.20 -19.17 1.96
N GLY A 156 8.45 -20.18 2.81
CA GLY A 156 7.41 -20.78 3.65
C GLY A 156 6.55 -21.85 2.96
N GLY A 157 7.02 -22.45 1.85
CA GLY A 157 6.23 -23.45 1.11
C GLY A 157 5.76 -24.65 1.93
N GLU A 158 6.53 -25.10 2.94
CA GLU A 158 6.10 -26.17 3.86
C GLU A 158 4.96 -25.71 4.78
N ASP A 159 5.11 -24.51 5.37
CA ASP A 159 4.11 -23.97 6.28
C ASP A 159 2.79 -23.64 5.55
N ILE A 160 2.89 -23.15 4.31
CA ILE A 160 1.72 -22.91 3.43
C ILE A 160 1.00 -24.22 3.13
N MET A 161 1.73 -25.29 2.73
CA MET A 161 1.15 -26.62 2.50
C MET A 161 0.46 -27.17 3.75
N LYS A 162 1.10 -26.99 4.90
CA LYS A 162 0.51 -27.44 6.17
C LYS A 162 -0.77 -26.68 6.50
N ALA A 163 -0.76 -25.34 6.39
CA ALA A 163 -1.94 -24.52 6.66
C ALA A 163 -3.14 -24.90 5.77
N ILE A 164 -2.89 -25.11 4.46
CA ILE A 164 -3.96 -25.53 3.51
C ILE A 164 -4.52 -26.92 3.86
N ARG A 165 -3.69 -27.84 4.31
CA ARG A 165 -4.16 -29.19 4.73
C ARG A 165 -4.90 -29.19 6.06
N ASP A 166 -4.54 -28.31 6.97
CA ASP A 166 -5.19 -28.20 8.29
C ASP A 166 -6.57 -27.49 8.21
N GLU A 167 -6.86 -26.77 7.08
CA GLU A 167 -8.15 -26.12 6.80
C GLU A 167 -9.14 -27.01 6.02
N GLN A 168 -8.71 -28.17 5.49
CA GLN A 168 -9.54 -29.16 4.77
C GLN A 168 -10.02 -30.26 5.75
#